data_e76b81dfe8563b5502f13f909a0a0b5b
#
_entry.id   e76b81dfe8563b5502f13f909a0a0b5b
#
_cell.length_a   1.000
_cell.length_b   1.000
_cell.length_c   1.000
_cell.angle_alpha   90.00
_cell.angle_beta   90.00
_cell.angle_gamma   90.00
#
_symmetry.space_group_name_H-M   'P 1'
#
loop_
_entity.id
_entity.type
_entity.pdbx_description
1 polymer ?
#
loop_
_entity_poly.entity_id
_entity_poly.type
_entity_poly.pdbx_seq_one_letter_code
_entity_poly.pdbx_strand_id
1 'polypeptide(L)'
;MKTLTTLVALLAPFSAFAAETGDYVRFVSCPVYRDADSGKKSGCWLADDRASGKRYDVSQSPYKPDWNRAVLVEGRVTADSNAPCGSTVLNPVRTSVLSEPCQRHMLPAEGHPGRKFVLPARNLTPLSVPRKAPAGPFAARAFPVFFEFDRSFVVYQYSDFLLDNAAQWIIAAKPAKVIVTGYAATDPASVSGMTLAEQPEVASERAEIVAESLRRLIPGIVIETRSKTGAKPVDLIDADGLPGQSQRRAEISAEF
;
A
#
# COMPACT_ATOMS: atom_id res chain seq x y z
N MET A 1 -46.89 42.24 -27.76
CA MET A 1 -45.81 42.41 -26.80
C MET A 1 -45.39 41.01 -26.33
N LYS A 2 -44.23 40.52 -26.78
CA LYS A 2 -43.70 39.21 -26.39
C LYS A 2 -42.61 39.45 -25.35
N THR A 3 -42.86 39.06 -24.10
CA THR A 3 -41.90 39.13 -23.01
C THR A 3 -40.91 37.98 -23.13
N LEU A 4 -39.62 38.32 -23.33
CA LEU A 4 -38.50 37.39 -23.37
C LEU A 4 -38.00 37.16 -21.94
N THR A 5 -38.21 35.96 -21.39
CA THR A 5 -37.72 35.60 -20.07
C THR A 5 -36.30 35.06 -20.21
N THR A 6 -35.30 35.80 -19.74
CA THR A 6 -33.88 35.39 -19.76
C THR A 6 -33.62 34.50 -18.54
N LEU A 7 -33.31 33.23 -18.80
CA LEU A 7 -32.91 32.27 -17.77
C LEU A 7 -31.40 32.50 -17.45
N VAL A 8 -31.10 33.03 -16.28
CA VAL A 8 -29.72 33.16 -15.78
C VAL A 8 -29.35 31.87 -15.08
N ALA A 9 -28.47 31.06 -15.70
CA ALA A 9 -27.88 29.88 -15.08
C ALA A 9 -26.78 30.32 -14.09
N LEU A 10 -27.03 30.14 -12.80
CA LEU A 10 -25.99 30.31 -11.77
C LEU A 10 -25.03 29.12 -11.85
N LEU A 11 -23.85 29.36 -12.37
CA LEU A 11 -22.69 28.47 -12.26
C LEU A 11 -22.11 28.61 -10.82
N ALA A 12 -22.41 27.65 -9.96
CA ALA A 12 -21.73 27.56 -8.66
C ALA A 12 -20.26 27.20 -8.86
N PRO A 13 -19.31 27.92 -8.24
CA PRO A 13 -17.91 27.55 -8.34
C PRO A 13 -17.68 26.24 -7.58
N PHE A 14 -17.17 25.22 -8.27
CA PHE A 14 -16.63 24.02 -7.63
C PHE A 14 -15.36 24.46 -6.87
N SER A 15 -15.47 24.62 -5.56
CA SER A 15 -14.30 24.80 -4.69
C SER A 15 -13.55 23.46 -4.61
N ALA A 16 -12.43 23.34 -5.30
CA ALA A 16 -11.50 22.25 -5.08
C ALA A 16 -10.90 22.42 -3.68
N PHE A 17 -11.29 21.58 -2.73
CA PHE A 17 -10.67 21.55 -1.41
C PHE A 17 -9.22 21.10 -1.57
N ALA A 18 -8.27 21.90 -1.08
CA ALA A 18 -6.88 21.52 -1.00
C ALA A 18 -6.74 20.48 0.12
N ALA A 19 -6.18 19.29 -0.18
CA ALA A 19 -5.92 18.29 0.83
C ALA A 19 -4.94 18.84 1.87
N GLU A 20 -5.28 18.65 3.14
CA GLU A 20 -4.50 19.11 4.31
C GLU A 20 -3.58 18.01 4.82
N THR A 21 -2.63 18.38 5.69
CA THR A 21 -1.75 17.41 6.37
C THR A 21 -2.57 16.40 7.16
N GLY A 22 -2.29 15.11 6.97
CA GLY A 22 -3.02 13.99 7.56
C GLY A 22 -4.16 13.44 6.72
N ASP A 23 -4.61 14.18 5.70
CA ASP A 23 -5.68 13.72 4.81
C ASP A 23 -5.28 12.44 4.07
N TYR A 24 -6.22 11.50 4.05
CA TYR A 24 -6.10 10.31 3.23
C TYR A 24 -6.49 10.63 1.79
N VAL A 25 -5.61 10.29 0.86
CA VAL A 25 -5.86 10.41 -0.58
C VAL A 25 -5.85 9.03 -1.24
N ARG A 26 -6.75 8.84 -2.20
CA ARG A 26 -6.84 7.63 -3.00
C ARG A 26 -7.24 7.98 -4.43
N PHE A 27 -6.35 7.70 -5.37
CA PHE A 27 -6.57 8.04 -6.78
C PHE A 27 -5.78 7.11 -7.71
N VAL A 28 -6.15 7.10 -9.00
CA VAL A 28 -5.43 6.40 -10.06
C VAL A 28 -4.73 7.43 -10.93
N SER A 29 -3.47 7.16 -11.26
CA SER A 29 -2.62 8.03 -12.10
C SER A 29 -1.65 7.24 -12.95
N CYS A 30 -1.19 7.85 -14.05
CA CYS A 30 0.03 7.42 -14.71
C CYS A 30 1.23 7.96 -13.92
N PRO A 31 2.21 7.11 -13.57
CA PRO A 31 3.36 7.55 -12.80
C PRO A 31 4.28 8.44 -13.63
N VAL A 32 4.87 9.42 -12.97
CA VAL A 32 5.88 10.32 -13.53
C VAL A 32 7.17 10.12 -12.76
N TYR A 33 8.28 9.97 -13.46
CA TYR A 33 9.58 9.89 -12.84
C TYR A 33 10.33 11.22 -13.02
N ARG A 34 10.75 11.84 -11.93
CA ARG A 34 11.67 12.98 -11.95
C ARG A 34 13.07 12.48 -11.63
N ASP A 35 14.02 12.83 -12.48
CA ASP A 35 15.42 12.51 -12.24
C ASP A 35 15.98 13.25 -11.01
N ALA A 36 17.14 12.83 -10.52
CA ALA A 36 17.81 13.46 -9.40
C ALA A 36 19.02 14.26 -9.87
N ASP A 37 19.33 15.35 -9.18
CA ASP A 37 20.54 16.12 -9.42
C ASP A 37 21.80 15.26 -9.24
N SER A 38 22.72 15.36 -10.19
CA SER A 38 24.05 14.75 -10.16
C SER A 38 24.14 13.22 -10.18
N GLY A 39 23.07 12.49 -10.41
CA GLY A 39 23.08 11.03 -10.56
C GLY A 39 23.53 10.21 -9.33
N LYS A 40 23.74 10.86 -8.18
CA LYS A 40 24.19 10.20 -6.94
C LYS A 40 23.07 9.71 -6.05
N LYS A 41 21.83 9.99 -6.41
CA LYS A 41 20.63 9.63 -5.64
C LYS A 41 19.57 9.06 -6.57
N SER A 42 18.68 8.29 -6.04
CA SER A 42 17.49 7.87 -6.77
C SER A 42 16.63 9.08 -7.10
N GLY A 43 16.08 9.11 -8.30
CA GLY A 43 15.04 10.06 -8.67
C GLY A 43 13.75 9.81 -7.90
N CYS A 44 12.72 10.54 -8.26
CA CYS A 44 11.46 10.56 -7.55
C CYS A 44 10.34 9.95 -8.38
N TRP A 45 9.51 9.13 -7.77
CA TRP A 45 8.23 8.73 -8.34
C TRP A 45 7.15 9.70 -7.92
N LEU A 46 6.47 10.27 -8.90
CA LEU A 46 5.41 11.25 -8.74
C LEU A 46 4.12 10.72 -9.34
N ALA A 47 2.99 11.19 -8.83
CA ALA A 47 1.65 10.84 -9.34
C ALA A 47 0.73 12.07 -9.28
N ASP A 48 -0.01 12.32 -10.36
CA ASP A 48 -0.90 13.46 -10.48
C ASP A 48 -2.34 13.06 -10.15
N ASP A 49 -2.91 13.63 -9.10
CA ASP A 49 -4.34 13.50 -8.86
C ASP A 49 -5.10 14.53 -9.69
N ARG A 50 -5.78 14.05 -10.72
CA ARG A 50 -6.54 14.90 -11.66
C ARG A 50 -7.70 15.61 -10.99
N ALA A 51 -8.29 15.04 -9.95
CA ALA A 51 -9.45 15.62 -9.28
C ALA A 51 -9.06 16.87 -8.47
N SER A 52 -7.94 16.84 -7.79
CA SER A 52 -7.42 17.98 -7.02
C SER A 52 -6.45 18.86 -7.79
N GLY A 53 -5.95 18.40 -8.95
CA GLY A 53 -4.90 19.07 -9.71
C GLY A 53 -3.53 19.03 -9.05
N LYS A 54 -3.34 18.24 -7.98
CA LYS A 54 -2.10 18.16 -7.22
C LYS A 54 -1.21 17.04 -7.70
N ARG A 55 0.11 17.30 -7.65
CA ARG A 55 1.15 16.30 -7.82
C ARG A 55 1.67 15.84 -6.46
N TYR A 56 1.76 14.54 -6.29
CA TYR A 56 2.24 13.91 -5.07
C TYR A 56 3.53 13.14 -5.30
N ASP A 57 4.44 13.21 -4.31
CA ASP A 57 5.62 12.36 -4.25
C ASP A 57 5.25 11.03 -3.57
N VAL A 58 5.33 9.95 -4.34
CA VAL A 58 5.01 8.58 -3.92
C VAL A 58 6.25 7.69 -3.77
N SER A 59 7.44 8.31 -3.79
CA SER A 59 8.72 7.59 -3.78
C SER A 59 8.96 6.75 -2.52
N GLN A 60 8.26 7.05 -1.43
CA GLN A 60 8.36 6.29 -0.17
C GLN A 60 7.54 5.00 -0.18
N SER A 61 6.73 4.75 -1.22
CA SER A 61 6.03 3.47 -1.34
C SER A 61 7.03 2.31 -1.37
N PRO A 62 6.83 1.24 -0.60
CA PRO A 62 7.63 0.01 -0.70
C PRO A 62 7.42 -0.70 -2.04
N TYR A 63 6.27 -0.47 -2.67
CA TYR A 63 5.95 -0.95 -4.01
C TYR A 63 6.29 0.15 -5.01
N LYS A 64 7.10 -0.16 -6.02
CA LYS A 64 7.49 0.85 -7.01
C LYS A 64 6.53 0.85 -8.18
N PRO A 65 6.17 2.05 -8.71
CA PRO A 65 5.41 2.15 -9.94
C PRO A 65 6.10 1.46 -11.13
N ASP A 66 5.29 0.99 -12.07
CA ASP A 66 5.77 0.58 -13.40
C ASP A 66 5.74 1.79 -14.34
N TRP A 67 6.73 1.89 -15.22
CA TRP A 67 6.87 3.03 -16.15
C TRP A 67 5.73 3.15 -17.16
N ASN A 68 5.07 2.04 -17.49
CA ASN A 68 4.13 1.95 -18.61
C ASN A 68 2.73 1.54 -18.16
N ARG A 69 2.48 1.54 -16.84
CA ARG A 69 1.20 1.14 -16.26
C ARG A 69 0.67 2.18 -15.30
N ALA A 70 -0.66 2.29 -15.25
CA ALA A 70 -1.32 3.09 -14.23
C ALA A 70 -1.04 2.53 -12.83
N VAL A 71 -1.09 3.40 -11.84
CA VAL A 71 -0.95 3.03 -10.43
C VAL A 71 -2.13 3.53 -9.62
N LEU A 72 -2.64 2.67 -8.76
CA LEU A 72 -3.49 3.08 -7.64
C LEU A 72 -2.58 3.62 -6.55
N VAL A 73 -2.79 4.87 -6.18
CA VAL A 73 -2.08 5.55 -5.10
C VAL A 73 -2.99 5.67 -3.89
N GLU A 74 -2.48 5.27 -2.74
CA GLU A 74 -3.16 5.38 -1.44
C GLU A 74 -2.15 5.91 -0.43
N GLY A 75 -2.46 7.01 0.25
CA GLY A 75 -1.49 7.61 1.17
C GLY A 75 -2.08 8.72 2.02
N ARG A 76 -1.26 9.22 2.94
CA ARG A 76 -1.60 10.40 3.74
C ARG A 76 -0.67 11.54 3.41
N VAL A 77 -1.27 12.73 3.29
CA VAL A 77 -0.51 13.97 3.08
C VAL A 77 0.34 14.26 4.31
N THR A 78 1.62 14.54 4.11
CA THR A 78 2.51 14.94 5.19
C THR A 78 3.11 16.32 4.97
N ALA A 79 3.38 17.04 6.06
CA ALA A 79 4.08 18.31 6.06
C ALA A 79 5.60 18.09 5.96
N ASP A 80 6.09 17.59 4.81
CA ASP A 80 7.53 17.52 4.56
C ASP A 80 8.00 18.83 3.93
N SER A 81 8.56 19.70 4.78
CA SER A 81 9.07 21.00 4.36
C SER A 81 10.23 20.93 3.35
N ASN A 82 10.92 19.79 3.28
CA ASN A 82 12.08 19.62 2.40
C ASN A 82 11.68 19.25 0.97
N ALA A 83 10.47 18.69 0.77
CA ALA A 83 9.92 18.28 -0.54
C ALA A 83 11.00 17.99 -1.61
N PRO A 84 11.91 17.04 -1.40
CA PRO A 84 13.13 16.87 -2.20
C PRO A 84 12.85 16.58 -3.67
N CYS A 85 11.62 16.24 -3.98
CA CYS A 85 11.13 15.98 -5.33
C CYS A 85 10.26 17.12 -5.90
N GLY A 86 10.13 18.24 -5.17
CA GLY A 86 9.34 19.39 -5.60
C GLY A 86 7.83 19.15 -5.65
N SER A 87 7.32 18.22 -4.84
CA SER A 87 5.90 17.86 -4.82
C SER A 87 5.45 17.52 -3.40
N THR A 88 4.16 17.62 -3.14
CA THR A 88 3.57 17.25 -1.84
C THR A 88 3.86 15.78 -1.52
N VAL A 89 4.43 15.52 -0.35
CA VAL A 89 4.84 14.16 0.04
C VAL A 89 3.65 13.40 0.60
N LEU A 90 3.52 12.13 0.20
CA LEU A 90 2.65 11.17 0.86
C LEU A 90 3.48 10.24 1.76
N ASN A 91 3.12 10.16 3.03
CA ASN A 91 3.73 9.24 4.00
C ASN A 91 2.77 9.00 5.18
N PRO A 92 2.32 7.75 5.43
CA PRO A 92 2.61 6.56 4.63
C PRO A 92 1.98 6.58 3.24
N VAL A 93 2.54 5.82 2.31
CA VAL A 93 2.03 5.69 0.96
C VAL A 93 2.19 4.26 0.44
N ARG A 94 1.22 3.82 -0.37
CA ARG A 94 1.24 2.57 -1.13
C ARG A 94 0.87 2.86 -2.57
N THR A 95 1.59 2.23 -3.48
CA THR A 95 1.26 2.22 -4.91
C THR A 95 1.01 0.78 -5.33
N SER A 96 -0.04 0.54 -6.11
CA SER A 96 -0.31 -0.76 -6.73
C SER A 96 -0.38 -0.60 -8.23
N VAL A 97 0.36 -1.43 -8.97
CA VAL A 97 0.40 -1.38 -10.42
C VAL A 97 -0.87 -2.01 -10.99
N LEU A 98 -1.58 -1.26 -11.83
CA LEU A 98 -2.80 -1.68 -12.51
C LEU A 98 -2.51 -2.22 -13.92
N SER A 99 -3.52 -2.80 -14.57
CA SER A 99 -3.42 -3.33 -15.93
C SER A 99 -3.42 -2.25 -17.02
N GLU A 100 -3.98 -1.09 -16.73
CA GLU A 100 -4.17 0.00 -17.68
C GLU A 100 -2.82 0.55 -18.17
N PRO A 101 -2.63 0.66 -19.50
CA PRO A 101 -1.39 1.18 -20.06
C PRO A 101 -1.25 2.69 -19.82
N CYS A 102 -0.03 3.12 -19.57
CA CYS A 102 0.35 4.52 -19.49
C CYS A 102 1.53 4.84 -20.39
N GLN A 103 1.54 6.06 -20.90
CA GLN A 103 2.71 6.57 -21.60
C GLN A 103 3.80 6.91 -20.57
N ARG A 104 5.03 6.45 -20.83
CA ARG A 104 6.19 6.77 -20.00
C ARG A 104 6.41 8.28 -19.98
N HIS A 105 6.51 8.84 -18.79
CA HIS A 105 6.75 10.26 -18.58
C HIS A 105 7.93 10.47 -17.63
N MET A 106 8.92 11.24 -18.09
CA MET A 106 10.10 11.62 -17.31
C MET A 106 10.22 13.14 -17.25
N LEU A 107 10.61 13.63 -16.08
CA LEU A 107 10.96 15.03 -15.86
C LEU A 107 12.45 15.14 -15.55
N PRO A 108 13.11 16.22 -15.96
CA PRO A 108 14.47 16.52 -15.56
C PRO A 108 14.54 16.80 -14.05
N ALA A 109 15.74 16.76 -13.49
CA ALA A 109 15.98 17.02 -12.07
C ALA A 109 15.58 18.44 -11.65
N GLU A 110 15.84 19.45 -12.49
CA GLU A 110 15.44 20.87 -12.29
C GLU A 110 15.85 21.44 -10.92
N GLY A 111 17.03 21.09 -10.43
CA GLY A 111 17.50 21.52 -9.11
C GLY A 111 16.93 20.72 -7.93
N HIS A 112 16.11 19.72 -8.16
CA HIS A 112 15.62 18.84 -7.10
C HIS A 112 16.66 17.78 -6.75
N PRO A 113 17.09 17.72 -5.47
CA PRO A 113 18.19 16.81 -5.07
C PRO A 113 17.79 15.33 -5.10
N GLY A 114 16.53 15.02 -5.23
CA GLY A 114 16.02 13.65 -5.13
C GLY A 114 16.04 13.09 -3.70
N ARG A 115 15.58 11.85 -3.54
CA ARG A 115 15.52 11.20 -2.24
C ARG A 115 16.76 10.36 -1.96
N LYS A 116 17.31 10.55 -0.77
CA LYS A 116 18.28 9.60 -0.23
C LYS A 116 17.54 8.30 0.12
N PHE A 117 18.04 7.17 -0.37
CA PHE A 117 17.48 5.88 0.00
C PHE A 117 17.72 5.64 1.49
N VAL A 118 16.66 5.38 2.24
CA VAL A 118 16.70 5.02 3.64
C VAL A 118 15.84 3.78 3.85
N LEU A 119 16.44 2.73 4.41
CA LEU A 119 15.68 1.54 4.79
C LEU A 119 14.70 1.89 5.92
N PRO A 120 13.46 1.38 5.89
CA PRO A 120 12.55 1.49 7.03
C PRO A 120 13.21 0.94 8.30
N ALA A 121 13.07 1.64 9.42
CA ALA A 121 13.74 1.30 10.69
C ALA A 121 13.47 -0.17 11.11
N ARG A 122 12.27 -0.67 10.86
CA ARG A 122 11.87 -2.06 11.13
C ARG A 122 12.65 -3.11 10.33
N ASN A 123 13.27 -2.75 9.21
CA ASN A 123 13.99 -3.66 8.32
C ASN A 123 15.53 -3.53 8.45
N LEU A 124 16.02 -2.78 9.42
CA LEU A 124 17.45 -2.51 9.58
C LEU A 124 18.23 -3.65 10.26
N THR A 125 17.56 -4.63 10.87
CA THR A 125 18.23 -5.73 11.55
C THR A 125 18.71 -6.76 10.52
N PRO A 126 20.02 -6.97 10.36
CA PRO A 126 20.54 -7.98 9.45
C PRO A 126 20.03 -9.39 9.79
N LEU A 127 19.82 -10.23 8.79
CA LEU A 127 19.38 -11.63 8.99
C LEU A 127 20.40 -12.46 9.80
N SER A 128 21.66 -12.06 9.79
CA SER A 128 22.73 -12.69 10.58
C SER A 128 22.64 -12.41 12.09
N VAL A 129 21.86 -11.40 12.50
CA VAL A 129 21.66 -11.11 13.93
C VAL A 129 20.56 -12.03 14.47
N PRO A 130 20.87 -12.85 15.50
CA PRO A 130 19.87 -13.73 16.12
C PRO A 130 18.68 -12.93 16.61
N ARG A 131 17.48 -13.37 16.25
CA ARG A 131 16.23 -12.75 16.74
C ARG A 131 16.02 -13.12 18.19
N LYS A 132 15.67 -12.14 19.02
CA LYS A 132 15.24 -12.42 20.39
C LYS A 132 13.86 -13.08 20.34
N ALA A 133 13.78 -14.29 20.87
CA ALA A 133 12.49 -14.98 20.97
C ALA A 133 11.50 -14.14 21.79
N PRO A 134 10.25 -13.97 21.34
CA PRO A 134 9.23 -13.30 22.15
C PRO A 134 8.99 -14.05 23.44
N ALA A 135 8.79 -13.31 24.54
CA ALA A 135 8.52 -13.89 25.84
C ALA A 135 7.02 -14.11 26.03
N GLY A 136 6.65 -15.20 26.75
CA GLY A 136 5.28 -15.46 27.17
C GLY A 136 4.83 -14.56 28.36
N PRO A 137 3.57 -14.68 28.79
CA PRO A 137 2.59 -15.67 28.32
C PRO A 137 2.08 -15.36 26.91
N PHE A 138 1.78 -16.43 26.14
CA PHE A 138 1.25 -16.31 24.79
C PHE A 138 -0.28 -16.36 24.83
N ALA A 139 -0.92 -15.35 24.26
CA ALA A 139 -2.37 -15.27 24.07
C ALA A 139 -2.69 -15.31 22.57
N ALA A 140 -3.94 -15.63 22.23
CA ALA A 140 -4.41 -15.58 20.86
C ALA A 140 -4.09 -14.22 20.22
N ARG A 141 -3.49 -14.25 19.05
CA ARG A 141 -3.03 -13.07 18.33
C ARG A 141 -3.15 -13.28 16.83
N ALA A 142 -3.44 -12.21 16.10
CA ALA A 142 -3.39 -12.18 14.64
C ALA A 142 -2.20 -11.35 14.14
N PHE A 143 -1.59 -11.81 13.06
CA PHE A 143 -0.50 -11.13 12.36
C PHE A 143 -0.92 -10.88 10.93
N PRO A 144 -1.08 -9.62 10.51
CA PRO A 144 -1.44 -9.30 9.14
C PRO A 144 -0.20 -9.30 8.23
N VAL A 145 -0.38 -9.76 7.01
CA VAL A 145 0.55 -9.58 5.88
C VAL A 145 -0.22 -8.88 4.77
N PHE A 146 0.33 -7.80 4.21
CA PHE A 146 -0.38 -6.94 3.26
C PHE A 146 0.10 -7.13 1.83
N PHE A 147 -0.80 -6.83 0.89
CA PHE A 147 -0.57 -7.03 -0.54
C PHE A 147 -0.94 -5.78 -1.35
N GLU A 148 -0.38 -5.67 -2.55
CA GLU A 148 -0.84 -4.72 -3.56
C GLU A 148 -2.25 -5.10 -4.04
N PHE A 149 -2.92 -4.12 -4.68
CA PHE A 149 -4.24 -4.32 -5.26
C PHE A 149 -4.20 -5.44 -6.31
N ASP A 150 -5.13 -6.38 -6.19
CA ASP A 150 -5.32 -7.53 -7.08
C ASP A 150 -4.04 -8.36 -7.28
N ARG A 151 -3.22 -8.49 -6.22
CA ARG A 151 -1.98 -9.27 -6.20
C ARG A 151 -1.91 -10.15 -4.95
N SER A 152 -1.25 -11.30 -5.11
CA SER A 152 -0.92 -12.24 -4.05
C SER A 152 0.59 -12.34 -3.78
N PHE A 153 1.41 -11.53 -4.47
CA PHE A 153 2.86 -11.55 -4.32
C PHE A 153 3.32 -10.93 -2.99
N VAL A 154 4.19 -11.65 -2.27
CA VAL A 154 4.81 -11.18 -1.03
C VAL A 154 6.01 -10.29 -1.38
N VAL A 155 5.96 -9.03 -1.00
CA VAL A 155 7.06 -8.08 -1.25
C VAL A 155 8.20 -8.31 -0.27
N TYR A 156 9.38 -8.56 -0.81
CA TYR A 156 10.57 -9.00 -0.11
C TYR A 156 10.89 -8.24 1.19
N GLN A 157 10.88 -6.92 1.21
CA GLN A 157 11.32 -6.19 2.39
C GLN A 157 10.23 -5.96 3.44
N TYR A 158 9.01 -5.69 3.00
CA TYR A 158 7.93 -5.31 3.89
C TYR A 158 7.19 -6.53 4.45
N SER A 159 6.81 -7.43 3.58
CA SER A 159 6.05 -8.63 3.95
C SER A 159 6.93 -9.65 4.66
N ASP A 160 8.22 -9.73 4.32
CA ASP A 160 9.18 -10.60 5.03
C ASP A 160 9.31 -10.22 6.50
N PHE A 161 9.32 -8.92 6.82
CA PHE A 161 9.34 -8.47 8.20
C PHE A 161 8.09 -8.92 8.98
N LEU A 162 6.91 -8.80 8.37
CA LEU A 162 5.66 -9.23 9.00
C LEU A 162 5.59 -10.75 9.18
N LEU A 163 6.04 -11.50 8.17
CA LEU A 163 6.15 -12.96 8.21
C LEU A 163 7.16 -13.43 9.25
N ASP A 164 8.33 -12.79 9.35
CA ASP A 164 9.35 -13.13 10.35
C ASP A 164 8.80 -12.94 11.76
N ASN A 165 8.11 -11.84 12.03
CA ASN A 165 7.48 -11.60 13.33
C ASN A 165 6.46 -12.68 13.70
N ALA A 166 5.61 -13.07 12.75
CA ALA A 166 4.64 -14.16 12.95
C ALA A 166 5.35 -15.50 13.19
N ALA A 167 6.36 -15.83 12.37
CA ALA A 167 7.11 -17.07 12.49
C ALA A 167 7.83 -17.19 13.83
N GLN A 168 8.54 -16.13 14.28
CA GLN A 168 9.23 -16.13 15.57
C GLN A 168 8.25 -16.32 16.74
N TRP A 169 7.09 -15.68 16.66
CA TRP A 169 6.06 -15.84 17.67
C TRP A 169 5.48 -17.27 17.68
N ILE A 170 5.18 -17.85 16.53
CA ILE A 170 4.65 -19.22 16.39
C ILE A 170 5.67 -20.24 16.93
N ILE A 171 6.95 -20.09 16.59
CA ILE A 171 8.03 -20.97 17.09
C ILE A 171 8.10 -20.93 18.62
N ALA A 172 7.96 -19.74 19.22
CA ALA A 172 8.03 -19.58 20.67
C ALA A 172 6.73 -20.06 21.38
N ALA A 173 5.58 -19.75 20.81
CA ALA A 173 4.27 -20.04 21.40
C ALA A 173 3.83 -21.51 21.23
N LYS A 174 4.29 -22.19 20.18
CA LYS A 174 3.97 -23.59 19.84
C LYS A 174 2.46 -23.88 19.85
N PRO A 175 1.64 -23.14 19.07
CA PRO A 175 0.22 -23.37 19.01
C PRO A 175 -0.10 -24.76 18.44
N ALA A 176 -1.27 -25.30 18.78
CA ALA A 176 -1.74 -26.57 18.24
C ALA A 176 -2.01 -26.50 16.74
N LYS A 177 -2.52 -25.37 16.26
CA LYS A 177 -2.83 -25.12 14.86
C LYS A 177 -2.65 -23.65 14.51
N VAL A 178 -2.24 -23.38 13.26
CA VAL A 178 -2.22 -22.05 12.67
C VAL A 178 -3.28 -21.95 11.57
N ILE A 179 -4.01 -20.84 11.54
CA ILE A 179 -5.00 -20.54 10.50
C ILE A 179 -4.51 -19.32 9.74
N VAL A 180 -4.47 -19.42 8.43
CA VAL A 180 -4.16 -18.32 7.53
C VAL A 180 -5.41 -17.97 6.74
N THR A 181 -5.97 -16.78 6.98
CA THR A 181 -7.15 -16.29 6.26
C THR A 181 -6.76 -15.19 5.30
N GLY A 182 -6.91 -15.40 4.00
CA GLY A 182 -6.70 -14.37 2.99
C GLY A 182 -7.97 -13.56 2.75
N TYR A 183 -7.79 -12.28 2.45
CA TYR A 183 -8.87 -11.31 2.24
C TYR A 183 -8.71 -10.60 0.91
N ALA A 184 -9.82 -10.35 0.21
CA ALA A 184 -9.87 -9.54 -1.01
C ALA A 184 -10.99 -8.49 -0.95
N ALA A 185 -10.70 -7.29 -1.46
CA ALA A 185 -11.65 -6.18 -1.58
C ALA A 185 -12.45 -6.30 -2.88
N THR A 186 -13.39 -7.23 -2.95
CA THR A 186 -14.16 -7.54 -4.16
C THR A 186 -15.34 -6.59 -4.40
N ASP A 187 -15.69 -5.76 -3.42
CA ASP A 187 -16.77 -4.77 -3.60
C ASP A 187 -16.29 -3.66 -4.54
N PRO A 188 -17.02 -3.37 -5.63
CA PRO A 188 -16.63 -2.33 -6.57
C PRO A 188 -16.56 -0.95 -5.91
N ALA A 189 -15.48 -0.22 -6.17
CA ALA A 189 -15.28 1.15 -5.72
C ALA A 189 -14.89 2.06 -6.88
N SER A 190 -15.49 3.25 -6.98
CA SER A 190 -15.10 4.25 -7.98
C SER A 190 -13.88 5.04 -7.50
N VAL A 191 -12.79 5.03 -8.27
CA VAL A 191 -11.56 5.77 -7.98
C VAL A 191 -11.07 6.45 -9.25
N SER A 192 -10.99 7.76 -9.27
CA SER A 192 -10.60 8.56 -10.45
C SER A 192 -11.38 8.21 -11.73
N GLY A 193 -12.67 7.90 -11.59
CA GLY A 193 -13.54 7.52 -12.71
C GLY A 193 -13.41 6.06 -13.17
N MET A 194 -12.54 5.27 -12.55
CA MET A 194 -12.39 3.83 -12.79
C MET A 194 -13.13 3.04 -11.72
N THR A 195 -13.74 1.93 -12.10
CA THR A 195 -14.30 0.96 -11.14
C THR A 195 -13.25 -0.07 -10.81
N LEU A 196 -12.82 -0.11 -9.56
CA LEU A 196 -11.83 -1.05 -9.04
C LEU A 196 -12.50 -2.07 -8.12
N ALA A 197 -12.24 -3.35 -8.38
CA ALA A 197 -12.60 -4.48 -7.53
C ALA A 197 -11.53 -5.55 -7.68
N GLU A 198 -11.14 -6.20 -6.59
CA GLU A 198 -10.21 -7.33 -6.67
C GLU A 198 -10.92 -8.60 -7.14
N GLN A 199 -10.17 -9.48 -7.79
CA GLN A 199 -10.70 -10.80 -8.16
C GLN A 199 -10.90 -11.65 -6.89
N PRO A 200 -11.99 -12.43 -6.78
CA PRO A 200 -12.27 -13.24 -5.59
C PRO A 200 -11.17 -14.26 -5.28
N GLU A 201 -10.51 -14.80 -6.31
CA GLU A 201 -9.47 -15.82 -6.22
C GLU A 201 -8.23 -15.33 -5.47
N VAL A 202 -7.95 -14.01 -5.53
CA VAL A 202 -6.81 -13.39 -4.86
C VAL A 202 -6.85 -13.61 -3.35
N ALA A 203 -8.04 -13.75 -2.76
CA ALA A 203 -8.16 -14.07 -1.34
C ALA A 203 -7.55 -15.44 -1.00
N SER A 204 -7.86 -16.47 -1.78
CA SER A 204 -7.29 -17.82 -1.57
C SER A 204 -5.80 -17.85 -1.89
N GLU A 205 -5.37 -17.20 -2.96
CA GLU A 205 -3.95 -17.11 -3.32
C GLU A 205 -3.11 -16.45 -2.23
N ARG A 206 -3.60 -15.37 -1.60
CA ARG A 206 -2.94 -14.72 -0.46
C ARG A 206 -2.79 -15.65 0.75
N ALA A 207 -3.83 -16.44 1.03
CA ALA A 207 -3.74 -17.41 2.12
C ALA A 207 -2.69 -18.48 1.82
N GLU A 208 -2.68 -19.03 0.61
CA GLU A 208 -1.76 -20.10 0.24
C GLU A 208 -0.30 -19.63 0.19
N ILE A 209 -0.01 -18.46 -0.39
CA ILE A 209 1.38 -17.97 -0.47
C ILE A 209 1.97 -17.68 0.92
N VAL A 210 1.15 -17.18 1.85
CA VAL A 210 1.57 -16.97 3.25
C VAL A 210 1.73 -18.31 3.97
N ALA A 211 0.81 -19.26 3.79
CA ALA A 211 0.90 -20.59 4.38
C ALA A 211 2.13 -21.35 3.86
N GLU A 212 2.42 -21.28 2.57
CA GLU A 212 3.62 -21.86 1.98
C GLU A 212 4.90 -21.26 2.56
N SER A 213 4.94 -19.93 2.71
CA SER A 213 6.07 -19.22 3.32
C SER A 213 6.30 -19.67 4.77
N LEU A 214 5.22 -19.81 5.55
CA LEU A 214 5.31 -20.30 6.93
C LEU A 214 5.77 -21.76 7.00
N ARG A 215 5.30 -22.65 6.09
CA ARG A 215 5.75 -24.07 6.05
C ARG A 215 7.25 -24.17 5.75
N ARG A 216 7.79 -23.26 4.93
CA ARG A 216 9.25 -23.18 4.68
C ARG A 216 10.02 -22.72 5.92
N LEU A 217 9.49 -21.74 6.68
CA LEU A 217 10.13 -21.20 7.88
C LEU A 217 10.00 -22.12 9.08
N ILE A 218 8.92 -22.89 9.18
CA ILE A 218 8.58 -23.74 10.33
C ILE A 218 8.19 -25.14 9.82
N PRO A 219 9.17 -26.01 9.53
CA PRO A 219 8.88 -27.36 9.05
C PRO A 219 7.98 -28.14 10.01
N GLY A 220 6.98 -28.84 9.45
CA GLY A 220 6.05 -29.66 10.23
C GLY A 220 4.88 -28.91 10.88
N ILE A 221 4.76 -27.59 10.68
CA ILE A 221 3.63 -26.81 11.17
C ILE A 221 2.32 -27.25 10.50
N VAL A 222 1.25 -27.37 11.30
CA VAL A 222 -0.12 -27.61 10.79
C VAL A 222 -0.78 -26.27 10.48
N ILE A 223 -1.13 -26.06 9.21
CA ILE A 223 -1.74 -24.83 8.74
C ILE A 223 -3.05 -25.14 8.01
N GLU A 224 -4.11 -24.49 8.43
CA GLU A 224 -5.39 -24.41 7.71
C GLU A 224 -5.46 -23.08 6.95
N THR A 225 -5.87 -23.11 5.69
CA THR A 225 -6.08 -21.90 4.88
C THR A 225 -7.57 -21.62 4.73
N ARG A 226 -7.93 -20.34 4.75
CA ARG A 226 -9.28 -19.82 4.54
C ARG A 226 -9.25 -18.60 3.64
N SER A 227 -10.36 -18.29 2.97
CA SER A 227 -10.51 -17.10 2.14
C SER A 227 -11.78 -16.33 2.47
N LYS A 228 -11.73 -15.00 2.37
CA LYS A 228 -12.87 -14.10 2.55
C LYS A 228 -12.85 -13.00 1.49
N THR A 229 -13.99 -12.82 0.84
CA THR A 229 -14.25 -11.75 -0.13
C THR A 229 -15.04 -10.62 0.51
N GLY A 230 -15.19 -9.47 -0.18
CA GLY A 230 -15.91 -8.30 0.34
C GLY A 230 -15.27 -7.70 1.60
N ALA A 231 -13.94 -7.78 1.70
CA ALA A 231 -13.20 -7.29 2.85
C ALA A 231 -13.45 -5.79 3.07
N LYS A 232 -13.82 -5.44 4.30
CA LYS A 232 -13.99 -4.03 4.71
C LYS A 232 -12.70 -3.51 5.34
N PRO A 233 -12.49 -2.17 5.32
CA PRO A 233 -11.40 -1.55 6.05
C PRO A 233 -11.47 -1.90 7.54
N VAL A 234 -10.31 -2.20 8.12
CA VAL A 234 -10.15 -2.44 9.56
C VAL A 234 -8.96 -1.64 10.07
N ASP A 235 -9.00 -1.25 11.33
CA ASP A 235 -7.87 -0.59 11.96
C ASP A 235 -6.85 -1.63 12.40
N LEU A 236 -5.68 -1.61 11.75
CA LEU A 236 -4.56 -2.50 12.02
C LEU A 236 -3.29 -1.66 12.12
N ILE A 237 -2.53 -1.85 13.19
CA ILE A 237 -1.29 -1.09 13.47
C ILE A 237 -0.34 -1.14 12.27
N ASP A 238 -0.14 -2.34 11.69
CA ASP A 238 0.81 -2.52 10.60
C ASP A 238 0.26 -2.08 9.22
N ALA A 239 -1.02 -1.68 9.12
CA ALA A 239 -1.61 -1.11 7.91
C ALA A 239 -1.27 0.37 7.71
N ASP A 240 -0.47 0.96 8.60
CA ASP A 240 -0.05 2.37 8.57
C ASP A 240 -1.24 3.36 8.49
N GLY A 241 -2.41 2.96 9.00
CA GLY A 241 -3.64 3.75 8.93
C GLY A 241 -4.18 3.95 7.52
N LEU A 242 -3.84 3.05 6.58
CA LEU A 242 -4.33 3.08 5.19
C LEU A 242 -5.50 2.10 5.01
N PRO A 243 -6.75 2.60 4.86
CA PRO A 243 -7.94 1.75 4.78
C PRO A 243 -7.88 0.71 3.67
N GLY A 244 -7.46 1.10 2.47
CA GLY A 244 -7.36 0.20 1.33
C GLY A 244 -6.34 -0.92 1.55
N GLN A 245 -5.20 -0.63 2.19
CA GLN A 245 -4.21 -1.64 2.53
C GLN A 245 -4.76 -2.67 3.52
N SER A 246 -5.53 -2.23 4.52
CA SER A 246 -6.11 -3.13 5.51
C SER A 246 -7.09 -4.16 4.92
N GLN A 247 -7.70 -3.84 3.77
CA GLN A 247 -8.61 -4.77 3.07
C GLN A 247 -7.86 -5.88 2.32
N ARG A 248 -6.62 -5.64 1.91
CA ARG A 248 -5.80 -6.51 1.07
C ARG A 248 -4.73 -7.22 1.90
N ARG A 249 -5.13 -8.23 2.63
CA ARG A 249 -4.27 -8.89 3.61
C ARG A 249 -4.46 -10.40 3.66
N ALA A 250 -3.52 -11.08 4.28
CA ALA A 250 -3.71 -12.37 4.90
C ALA A 250 -3.48 -12.23 6.40
N GLU A 251 -4.35 -12.80 7.22
CA GLU A 251 -4.20 -12.85 8.68
C GLU A 251 -3.73 -14.23 9.11
N ILE A 252 -2.65 -14.28 9.87
CA ILE A 252 -2.11 -15.47 10.49
C ILE A 252 -2.60 -15.48 11.93
N SER A 253 -3.41 -16.45 12.32
CA SER A 253 -3.91 -16.62 13.68
C SER A 253 -3.56 -17.99 14.22
N ALA A 254 -3.49 -18.13 15.54
CA ALA A 254 -3.08 -19.34 16.20
C ALA A 254 -4.14 -19.82 17.19
N GLU A 255 -4.37 -21.15 17.24
CA GLU A 255 -5.22 -21.84 18.21
C GLU A 255 -4.34 -22.69 19.14
N PHE A 256 -4.64 -22.66 20.46
CA PHE A 256 -3.94 -23.40 21.49
C PHE A 256 -4.76 -24.58 21.98
#